data_81ba4931a75adc409bda0988b953265c
#
_entry.id   81ba4931a75adc409bda0988b953265c
#
_cell.length_a   1.000
_cell.length_b   1.000
_cell.length_c   1.000
_cell.angle_alpha   90.00
_cell.angle_beta   90.00
_cell.angle_gamma   90.00
#
_symmetry.space_group_name_H-M   'P 1'
#
loop_
_entity.id
_entity.type
_entity.pdbx_description
1 polymer ?
#
loop_
_entity_poly.entity_id
_entity_poly.type
_entity_poly.pdbx_seq_one_letter_code
_entity_poly.pdbx_strand_id
1 'polypeptide(L)'
;MKHKNLITAAMIIILIAAIVIILAAIPTMAYDGERITTAKQDALHEAAERLRAAGYAEDTPVIRALSEAWWAEQEALDIIAKVIANEADPRYCEWEHSVAVGVVVLNRVRSPYFPNSVREVVNAPGQYLEAYTRDFANTPRLAYEAAKAALDGEHSVPEDCYWQDNHVQGVSIWKAFTVDTGWFRSVTYICRGIPGVS
;
A
#
# COMPACT_ATOMS: atom_id res chain seq x y z
N MET A 1 1.09 32.66 30.13
CA MET A 1 0.46 31.89 29.03
C MET A 1 1.40 31.54 27.87
N LYS A 2 2.32 32.39 27.44
CA LYS A 2 3.25 32.14 26.29
C LYS A 2 4.19 30.93 26.48
N HIS A 3 4.69 30.65 27.70
CA HIS A 3 5.63 29.56 27.97
C HIS A 3 4.98 28.15 27.86
N LYS A 4 3.71 27.98 28.23
CA LYS A 4 3.02 26.69 28.11
C LYS A 4 2.86 26.29 26.63
N ASN A 5 2.54 27.22 25.74
CA ASN A 5 2.37 26.96 24.31
C ASN A 5 3.71 26.61 23.62
N LEU A 6 4.84 27.17 24.10
CA LEU A 6 6.16 26.89 23.56
C LEU A 6 6.64 25.47 23.92
N ILE A 7 6.37 25.01 25.15
CA ILE A 7 6.69 23.66 25.63
C ILE A 7 5.84 22.63 24.87
N THR A 8 4.55 22.92 24.65
CA THR A 8 3.65 22.04 23.90
C THR A 8 4.09 21.92 22.43
N ALA A 9 4.48 23.02 21.79
CA ALA A 9 4.98 23.00 20.41
C ALA A 9 6.30 22.23 20.28
N ALA A 10 7.24 22.40 21.22
CA ALA A 10 8.51 21.68 21.24
C ALA A 10 8.29 20.17 21.45
N MET A 11 7.38 19.78 22.32
CA MET A 11 7.03 18.37 22.55
C MET A 11 6.38 17.74 21.30
N ILE A 12 5.53 18.46 20.58
CA ILE A 12 4.92 17.98 19.33
C ILE A 12 6.00 17.77 18.26
N ILE A 13 6.96 18.69 18.12
CA ILE A 13 8.07 18.57 17.16
C ILE A 13 8.97 17.39 17.49
N ILE A 14 9.29 17.19 18.77
CA ILE A 14 10.09 16.04 19.23
C ILE A 14 9.34 14.73 18.98
N LEU A 15 8.03 14.70 19.20
CA LEU A 15 7.19 13.53 18.97
C LEU A 15 7.10 13.19 17.48
N ILE A 16 6.92 14.20 16.61
CA ILE A 16 6.92 14.02 15.15
C ILE A 16 8.30 13.51 14.68
N ALA A 17 9.39 14.07 15.18
CA ALA A 17 10.75 13.61 14.86
C ALA A 17 10.98 12.17 15.34
N ALA A 18 10.50 11.78 16.52
CA ALA A 18 10.58 10.41 17.03
C ALA A 18 9.77 9.44 16.17
N ILE A 19 8.58 9.81 15.72
CA ILE A 19 7.74 9.02 14.80
C ILE A 19 8.44 8.85 13.45
N VAL A 20 9.04 9.89 12.89
CA VAL A 20 9.79 9.83 11.63
C VAL A 20 11.03 8.94 11.76
N ILE A 21 11.75 9.00 12.89
CA ILE A 21 12.92 8.15 13.15
C ILE A 21 12.50 6.69 13.34
N ILE A 22 11.37 6.42 14.00
CA ILE A 22 10.84 5.07 14.17
C ILE A 22 10.40 4.50 12.80
N LEU A 23 9.74 5.29 11.96
CA LEU A 23 9.35 4.89 10.60
C LEU A 23 10.55 4.65 9.68
N ALA A 24 11.69 5.31 9.90
CA ALA A 24 12.92 5.15 9.12
C ALA A 24 13.81 3.99 9.59
N ALA A 25 13.59 3.45 10.79
CA ALA A 25 14.43 2.45 11.43
C ALA A 25 13.79 1.05 11.52
N ILE A 26 12.76 0.75 10.71
CA ILE A 26 12.03 -0.53 10.80
C ILE A 26 12.86 -1.65 10.19
N PRO A 27 13.38 -2.61 10.99
CA PRO A 27 13.86 -3.87 10.45
C PRO A 27 12.65 -4.71 10.02
N THR A 28 12.75 -5.38 8.89
CA THR A 28 11.79 -6.38 8.42
C THR A 28 11.58 -7.43 9.52
N MET A 29 10.43 -7.42 10.18
CA MET A 29 10.09 -8.39 11.20
C MET A 29 9.14 -9.46 10.71
N ALA A 30 9.36 -10.66 11.24
CA ALA A 30 8.67 -11.90 10.90
C ALA A 30 7.19 -11.85 11.30
N TYR A 31 6.39 -12.43 10.43
CA TYR A 31 4.96 -12.68 10.51
C TYR A 31 4.57 -13.66 11.63
N ASP A 32 3.56 -13.32 12.42
CA ASP A 32 2.88 -14.20 13.38
C ASP A 32 1.40 -14.39 12.99
N GLY A 33 1.10 -15.55 12.67
CA GLY A 33 -0.01 -16.48 12.34
C GLY A 33 -1.39 -16.01 11.98
N GLU A 34 -2.00 -14.91 12.44
CA GLU A 34 -3.44 -14.68 12.22
C GLU A 34 -3.81 -13.45 11.37
N ARG A 35 -3.08 -12.39 11.44
CA ARG A 35 -3.39 -11.16 10.68
C ARG A 35 -2.17 -10.66 9.92
N ILE A 36 -2.33 -10.41 8.63
CA ILE A 36 -1.28 -9.79 7.83
C ILE A 36 -1.33 -8.28 8.13
N THR A 37 -0.21 -7.74 8.62
CA THR A 37 0.00 -6.30 8.84
C THR A 37 1.19 -5.82 8.03
N THR A 38 1.20 -4.55 7.64
CA THR A 38 2.36 -3.92 7.02
C THR A 38 3.35 -3.47 8.08
N ALA A 39 4.62 -3.28 7.72
CA ALA A 39 5.63 -2.73 8.62
C ALA A 39 5.22 -1.37 9.19
N LYS A 40 4.50 -0.58 8.40
CA LYS A 40 3.95 0.71 8.85
C LYS A 40 2.86 0.53 9.90
N GLN A 41 1.96 -0.45 9.76
CA GLN A 41 0.93 -0.75 10.77
C GLN A 41 1.56 -1.18 12.10
N ASP A 42 2.58 -2.03 12.05
CA ASP A 42 3.28 -2.49 13.25
C ASP A 42 3.95 -1.32 13.98
N ALA A 43 4.61 -0.42 13.24
CA ALA A 43 5.21 0.79 13.81
C ALA A 43 4.19 1.77 14.42
N LEU A 44 3.04 1.95 13.77
CA LEU A 44 1.95 2.79 14.28
C LEU A 44 1.35 2.21 15.56
N HIS A 45 1.18 0.90 15.61
CA HIS A 45 0.71 0.19 16.80
C HIS A 45 1.70 0.34 17.96
N GLU A 46 2.97 0.06 17.72
CA GLU A 46 4.03 0.19 18.75
C GLU A 46 4.11 1.63 19.28
N ALA A 47 4.03 2.64 18.40
CA ALA A 47 4.03 4.04 18.81
C ALA A 47 2.84 4.36 19.73
N ALA A 48 1.65 3.88 19.41
CA ALA A 48 0.46 4.06 20.24
C ALA A 48 0.62 3.37 21.61
N GLU A 49 1.13 2.14 21.65
CA GLU A 49 1.39 1.41 22.91
C GLU A 49 2.40 2.14 23.81
N ARG A 50 3.47 2.68 23.24
CA ARG A 50 4.46 3.48 23.99
C ARG A 50 3.84 4.72 24.62
N LEU A 51 2.92 5.40 23.91
CA LEU A 51 2.22 6.56 24.46
C LEU A 51 1.26 6.16 25.58
N ARG A 52 0.53 5.05 25.44
CA ARG A 52 -0.31 4.49 26.49
C ARG A 52 0.50 4.16 27.73
N ALA A 53 1.63 3.50 27.57
CA ALA A 53 2.55 3.18 28.67
C ALA A 53 3.11 4.43 29.37
N ALA A 54 3.24 5.55 28.64
CA ALA A 54 3.63 6.85 29.18
C ALA A 54 2.46 7.62 29.84
N GLY A 55 1.27 7.03 29.93
CA GLY A 55 0.10 7.60 30.60
C GLY A 55 -0.77 8.54 29.76
N TYR A 56 -0.61 8.55 28.43
CA TYR A 56 -1.51 9.29 27.57
C TYR A 56 -2.85 8.59 27.45
N ALA A 57 -3.93 9.38 27.54
CA ALA A 57 -5.29 8.86 27.41
C ALA A 57 -5.63 8.52 25.95
N GLU A 58 -6.55 7.55 25.75
CA GLU A 58 -6.96 7.06 24.40
C GLU A 58 -7.52 8.16 23.48
N ASP A 59 -8.15 9.18 24.06
CA ASP A 59 -8.75 10.29 23.33
C ASP A 59 -7.77 11.42 22.99
N THR A 60 -6.48 11.27 23.35
CA THR A 60 -5.47 12.25 22.96
C THR A 60 -5.38 12.35 21.44
N PRO A 61 -5.23 13.59 20.88
CA PRO A 61 -5.16 13.78 19.43
C PRO A 61 -4.09 12.94 18.74
N VAL A 62 -2.96 12.70 19.41
CA VAL A 62 -1.85 11.91 18.86
C VAL A 62 -2.20 10.42 18.77
N ILE A 63 -2.81 9.82 19.80
CA ILE A 63 -3.21 8.41 19.77
C ILE A 63 -4.32 8.21 18.73
N ARG A 64 -5.27 9.14 18.65
CA ARG A 64 -6.31 9.11 17.62
C ARG A 64 -5.72 9.15 16.22
N ALA A 65 -4.77 10.05 15.94
CA ALA A 65 -4.11 10.15 14.65
C ALA A 65 -3.34 8.87 14.26
N LEU A 66 -2.67 8.21 15.23
CA LEU A 66 -2.00 6.92 15.01
C LEU A 66 -3.01 5.82 14.66
N SER A 67 -4.14 5.79 15.36
CA SER A 67 -5.22 4.82 15.08
C SER A 67 -5.85 5.05 13.70
N GLU A 68 -6.13 6.29 13.34
CA GLU A 68 -6.66 6.65 12.01
C GLU A 68 -5.69 6.25 10.90
N ALA A 69 -4.39 6.52 11.09
CA ALA A 69 -3.35 6.12 10.14
C ALA A 69 -3.24 4.59 10.01
N TRP A 70 -3.37 3.86 11.10
CA TRP A 70 -3.37 2.40 11.11
C TRP A 70 -4.55 1.83 10.30
N TRP A 71 -5.74 2.38 10.51
CA TRP A 71 -6.93 1.95 9.77
C TRP A 71 -6.87 2.30 8.28
N ALA A 72 -6.30 3.45 7.94
CA ALA A 72 -6.08 3.84 6.54
C ALA A 72 -5.12 2.87 5.83
N GLU A 73 -4.07 2.41 6.51
CA GLU A 73 -3.14 1.42 5.98
C GLU A 73 -3.82 0.04 5.83
N GLN A 74 -4.67 -0.35 6.78
CA GLN A 74 -5.46 -1.59 6.69
C GLN A 74 -6.41 -1.54 5.49
N GLU A 75 -7.08 -0.42 5.28
CA GLU A 75 -7.94 -0.23 4.11
C GLU A 75 -7.16 -0.36 2.80
N ALA A 76 -5.98 0.25 2.72
CA ALA A 76 -5.11 0.14 1.55
C ALA A 76 -4.69 -1.32 1.28
N LEU A 77 -4.29 -2.05 2.32
CA LEU A 77 -3.95 -3.48 2.25
C LEU A 77 -5.13 -4.31 1.72
N ASP A 78 -6.33 -4.10 2.26
CA ASP A 78 -7.54 -4.83 1.86
C ASP A 78 -7.91 -4.56 0.40
N ILE A 79 -7.84 -3.30 -0.04
CA ILE A 79 -8.17 -2.92 -1.42
C ILE A 79 -7.13 -3.49 -2.40
N ILE A 80 -5.84 -3.34 -2.11
CA ILE A 80 -4.76 -3.82 -2.98
C ILE A 80 -4.80 -5.34 -3.07
N ALA A 81 -5.04 -6.05 -1.96
CA ALA A 81 -5.17 -7.51 -1.98
C ALA A 81 -6.32 -7.99 -2.88
N LYS A 82 -7.46 -7.29 -2.86
CA LYS A 82 -8.59 -7.59 -3.74
C LYS A 82 -8.26 -7.34 -5.22
N VAL A 83 -7.58 -6.24 -5.51
CA VAL A 83 -7.11 -5.94 -6.88
C VAL A 83 -6.16 -7.03 -7.35
N ILE A 84 -5.17 -7.40 -6.55
CA ILE A 84 -4.22 -8.48 -6.87
C ILE A 84 -4.94 -9.80 -7.11
N ALA A 85 -5.90 -10.17 -6.25
CA ALA A 85 -6.66 -11.41 -6.40
C ALA A 85 -7.46 -11.47 -7.70
N ASN A 86 -7.86 -10.31 -8.26
CA ASN A 86 -8.59 -10.26 -9.51
C ASN A 86 -7.69 -10.18 -10.73
N GLU A 87 -6.63 -9.37 -10.67
CA GLU A 87 -5.80 -9.03 -11.83
C GLU A 87 -4.61 -9.98 -12.01
N ALA A 88 -4.04 -10.47 -10.91
CA ALA A 88 -2.84 -11.32 -10.90
C ALA A 88 -2.83 -12.22 -9.66
N ASP A 89 -3.83 -13.09 -9.55
CA ASP A 89 -3.95 -14.03 -8.43
C ASP A 89 -2.67 -14.86 -8.28
N PRO A 90 -1.94 -14.75 -7.14
CA PRO A 90 -0.66 -15.44 -6.95
C PRO A 90 -0.76 -16.97 -6.88
N ARG A 91 -1.97 -17.53 -6.91
CA ARG A 91 -2.18 -18.98 -7.08
C ARG A 91 -1.94 -19.44 -8.53
N TYR A 92 -2.00 -18.52 -9.50
CA TYR A 92 -1.92 -18.79 -10.94
C TYR A 92 -0.90 -17.90 -11.65
N CYS A 93 -0.45 -16.81 -11.02
CA CYS A 93 0.49 -15.85 -11.56
C CYS A 93 1.84 -15.94 -10.83
N GLU A 94 2.89 -15.47 -11.48
CA GLU A 94 4.19 -15.28 -10.84
C GLU A 94 4.06 -14.30 -9.67
N TRP A 95 4.78 -14.55 -8.57
CA TRP A 95 4.79 -13.68 -7.39
C TRP A 95 5.10 -12.22 -7.75
N GLU A 96 6.13 -12.01 -8.57
CA GLU A 96 6.53 -10.67 -9.01
C GLU A 96 5.41 -9.95 -9.79
N HIS A 97 4.62 -10.68 -10.59
CA HIS A 97 3.44 -10.12 -11.27
C HIS A 97 2.40 -9.63 -10.26
N SER A 98 2.07 -10.45 -9.28
CA SER A 98 1.10 -10.09 -8.24
C SER A 98 1.54 -8.86 -7.45
N VAL A 99 2.80 -8.80 -7.05
CA VAL A 99 3.36 -7.62 -6.36
C VAL A 99 3.36 -6.40 -7.27
N ALA A 100 3.73 -6.55 -8.56
CA ALA A 100 3.77 -5.44 -9.51
C ALA A 100 2.40 -4.78 -9.72
N VAL A 101 1.31 -5.55 -9.71
CA VAL A 101 -0.06 -5.02 -9.74
C VAL A 101 -0.32 -4.08 -8.57
N GLY A 102 0.03 -4.48 -7.36
CA GLY A 102 -0.10 -3.63 -6.16
C GLY A 102 0.75 -2.36 -6.25
N VAL A 103 2.00 -2.49 -6.73
CA VAL A 103 2.91 -1.35 -6.90
C VAL A 103 2.42 -0.36 -7.94
N VAL A 104 1.81 -0.79 -9.05
CA VAL A 104 1.19 0.11 -10.03
C VAL A 104 0.11 0.99 -9.38
N VAL A 105 -0.74 0.41 -8.52
CA VAL A 105 -1.73 1.20 -7.75
C VAL A 105 -1.04 2.24 -6.87
N LEU A 106 -0.01 1.84 -6.12
CA LEU A 106 0.72 2.74 -5.22
C LEU A 106 1.49 3.82 -5.95
N ASN A 107 2.09 3.53 -7.10
CA ASN A 107 2.77 4.51 -7.94
C ASN A 107 1.79 5.57 -8.45
N ARG A 108 0.57 5.17 -8.82
CA ARG A 108 -0.49 6.12 -9.18
C ARG A 108 -0.84 7.03 -8.01
N VAL A 109 -1.02 6.50 -6.81
CA VAL A 109 -1.30 7.31 -5.59
C VAL A 109 -0.20 8.34 -5.32
N ARG A 110 1.07 8.00 -5.59
CA ARG A 110 2.22 8.90 -5.39
C ARG A 110 2.38 9.94 -6.52
N SER A 111 1.76 9.70 -7.65
CA SER A 111 1.91 10.54 -8.84
C SER A 111 0.90 11.71 -8.84
N PRO A 112 1.33 12.93 -9.19
CA PRO A 112 0.42 14.09 -9.27
C PRO A 112 -0.62 14.00 -10.40
N TYR A 113 -0.53 12.98 -11.26
CA TYR A 113 -1.42 12.79 -12.41
C TYR A 113 -2.61 11.86 -12.11
N PHE A 114 -2.66 11.29 -10.92
CA PHE A 114 -3.71 10.36 -10.49
C PHE A 114 -4.28 10.82 -9.14
N PRO A 115 -5.43 10.25 -8.73
CA PRO A 115 -5.95 10.46 -7.37
C PRO A 115 -4.92 10.09 -6.29
N ASN A 116 -5.00 10.72 -5.13
CA ASN A 116 -4.00 10.60 -4.06
C ASN A 116 -4.36 9.56 -2.98
N SER A 117 -5.32 8.70 -3.24
CA SER A 117 -5.66 7.59 -2.34
C SER A 117 -5.85 6.29 -3.12
N VAL A 118 -5.56 5.15 -2.48
CA VAL A 118 -5.75 3.82 -3.06
C VAL A 118 -7.19 3.62 -3.50
N ARG A 119 -8.15 4.01 -2.65
CA ARG A 119 -9.59 3.92 -2.95
C ARG A 119 -9.98 4.69 -4.22
N GLU A 120 -9.52 5.92 -4.35
CA GLU A 120 -9.85 6.75 -5.51
C GLU A 120 -9.18 6.28 -6.79
N VAL A 121 -7.90 5.83 -6.72
CA VAL A 121 -7.19 5.24 -7.85
C VAL A 121 -7.92 4.00 -8.36
N VAL A 122 -8.34 3.12 -7.46
CA VAL A 122 -9.00 1.86 -7.84
C VAL A 122 -10.41 2.09 -8.36
N ASN A 123 -11.14 3.06 -7.79
CA ASN A 123 -12.50 3.40 -8.24
C ASN A 123 -12.56 4.38 -9.42
N ALA A 124 -11.43 4.82 -9.95
CA ALA A 124 -11.42 5.70 -11.11
C ALA A 124 -12.09 5.00 -12.33
N PRO A 125 -12.86 5.73 -13.15
CA PRO A 125 -13.54 5.16 -14.30
C PRO A 125 -12.60 4.42 -15.25
N GLY A 126 -12.97 3.20 -15.62
CA GLY A 126 -12.18 2.37 -16.53
C GLY A 126 -10.91 1.76 -15.93
N GLN A 127 -10.76 1.79 -14.58
CA GLN A 127 -9.65 1.16 -13.89
C GLN A 127 -10.09 -0.18 -13.25
N TYR A 128 -9.87 -0.37 -11.96
CA TYR A 128 -10.11 -1.64 -11.24
C TYR A 128 -11.54 -1.80 -10.71
N LEU A 129 -12.51 -1.00 -11.14
CA LEU A 129 -13.85 -0.94 -10.54
C LEU A 129 -14.53 -2.30 -10.43
N GLU A 130 -14.45 -3.12 -11.47
CA GLU A 130 -15.03 -4.48 -11.43
C GLU A 130 -14.29 -5.39 -10.43
N ALA A 131 -12.97 -5.24 -10.31
CA ALA A 131 -12.16 -5.99 -9.37
C ALA A 131 -12.53 -5.66 -7.92
N TYR A 132 -12.73 -4.39 -7.62
CA TYR A 132 -13.01 -3.94 -6.25
C TYR A 132 -14.47 -4.17 -5.84
N THR A 133 -15.42 -4.04 -6.75
CA THR A 133 -16.87 -4.18 -6.45
C THR A 133 -17.35 -5.62 -6.42
N ARG A 134 -16.60 -6.57 -6.98
CA ARG A 134 -16.92 -7.99 -6.82
C ARG A 134 -16.84 -8.37 -5.33
N ASP A 135 -17.83 -9.12 -4.87
CA ASP A 135 -17.83 -9.68 -3.52
C ASP A 135 -16.78 -10.81 -3.44
N PHE A 136 -15.54 -10.43 -3.13
CA PHE A 136 -14.45 -11.36 -2.86
C PHE A 136 -14.46 -11.79 -1.40
N ALA A 137 -15.52 -12.46 -0.96
CA ALA A 137 -15.60 -13.04 0.38
C ALA A 137 -14.40 -13.94 0.74
N ASN A 138 -13.60 -14.30 -0.28
CA ASN A 138 -12.47 -15.23 -0.17
C ASN A 138 -11.22 -14.68 -0.89
N THR A 139 -10.80 -13.46 -0.63
CA THR A 139 -9.50 -12.96 -1.10
C THR A 139 -8.40 -13.89 -0.57
N PRO A 140 -7.58 -14.50 -1.45
CA PRO A 140 -6.56 -15.45 -1.03
C PRO A 140 -5.54 -14.82 -0.10
N ARG A 141 -5.08 -15.56 0.92
CA ARG A 141 -4.00 -15.10 1.81
C ARG A 141 -2.76 -14.62 1.05
N LEU A 142 -2.36 -15.35 -0.01
CA LEU A 142 -1.23 -14.98 -0.87
C LEU A 142 -1.40 -13.60 -1.52
N ALA A 143 -2.64 -13.17 -1.82
CA ALA A 143 -2.90 -11.82 -2.34
C ALA A 143 -2.66 -10.74 -1.27
N TYR A 144 -2.97 -11.01 0.00
CA TYR A 144 -2.61 -10.13 1.12
C TYR A 144 -1.10 -10.07 1.33
N GLU A 145 -0.40 -11.19 1.21
CA GLU A 145 1.06 -11.23 1.32
C GLU A 145 1.73 -10.43 0.19
N ALA A 146 1.22 -10.52 -1.04
CA ALA A 146 1.69 -9.72 -2.17
C ALA A 146 1.38 -8.21 -2.00
N ALA A 147 0.19 -7.88 -1.48
CA ALA A 147 -0.18 -6.50 -1.16
C ALA A 147 0.70 -5.92 -0.05
N LYS A 148 1.01 -6.71 0.98
CA LYS A 148 1.98 -6.34 2.02
C LYS A 148 3.35 -6.06 1.42
N ALA A 149 3.89 -6.94 0.60
CA ALA A 149 5.19 -6.75 -0.06
C ALA A 149 5.23 -5.46 -0.89
N ALA A 150 4.14 -5.13 -1.60
CA ALA A 150 4.02 -3.88 -2.34
C ALA A 150 4.01 -2.64 -1.42
N LEU A 151 3.26 -2.68 -0.31
CA LEU A 151 3.16 -1.59 0.67
C LEU A 151 4.46 -1.38 1.45
N ASP A 152 5.16 -2.45 1.81
CA ASP A 152 6.43 -2.40 2.53
C ASP A 152 7.62 -2.06 1.63
N GLY A 153 7.42 -1.97 0.32
CA GLY A 153 8.47 -1.64 -0.63
C GLY A 153 9.40 -2.82 -0.96
N GLU A 154 8.98 -4.04 -0.68
CA GLU A 154 9.74 -5.27 -0.95
C GLU A 154 9.62 -5.68 -2.43
N HIS A 155 10.04 -4.82 -3.35
CA HIS A 155 9.91 -5.03 -4.79
C HIS A 155 10.98 -4.29 -5.60
N SER A 156 11.16 -4.72 -6.87
CA SER A 156 12.05 -4.07 -7.86
C SER A 156 11.29 -3.26 -8.92
N VAL A 157 9.97 -3.08 -8.78
CA VAL A 157 9.14 -2.37 -9.75
C VAL A 157 9.48 -0.88 -9.71
N PRO A 158 9.83 -0.25 -10.87
CA PRO A 158 10.13 1.17 -10.93
C PRO A 158 8.95 2.07 -10.53
N GLU A 159 9.26 3.23 -9.93
CA GLU A 159 8.26 4.19 -9.45
C GLU A 159 7.41 4.83 -10.56
N ASP A 160 7.88 4.79 -11.79
CA ASP A 160 7.19 5.30 -12.99
C ASP A 160 6.38 4.22 -13.74
N CYS A 161 6.19 3.04 -13.16
CA CYS A 161 5.26 2.03 -13.65
C CYS A 161 3.83 2.39 -13.22
N TYR A 162 3.03 2.87 -14.18
CA TYR A 162 1.65 3.33 -13.92
C TYR A 162 0.58 2.51 -14.61
N TRP A 163 0.96 1.61 -15.52
CA TRP A 163 0.03 0.88 -16.37
C TRP A 163 0.22 -0.62 -16.26
N GLN A 164 -0.89 -1.32 -16.26
CA GLN A 164 -0.96 -2.77 -16.45
C GLN A 164 -2.14 -3.08 -17.35
N ASP A 165 -1.92 -3.89 -18.38
CA ASP A 165 -2.97 -4.29 -19.31
C ASP A 165 -2.49 -5.48 -20.17
N ASN A 166 -3.43 -6.11 -20.91
CA ASN A 166 -3.12 -7.10 -21.93
C ASN A 166 -2.60 -6.47 -23.23
N HIS A 167 -2.54 -5.15 -23.33
CA HIS A 167 -1.92 -4.40 -24.41
C HIS A 167 -0.98 -3.33 -23.85
N VAL A 168 -0.04 -2.88 -24.68
CA VAL A 168 0.95 -1.90 -24.26
C VAL A 168 0.31 -0.53 -24.07
N GLN A 169 0.43 0.00 -22.85
CA GLN A 169 0.09 1.37 -22.47
C GLN A 169 1.36 2.10 -22.02
N GLY A 170 1.26 3.41 -21.80
CA GLY A 170 2.42 4.17 -21.34
C GLY A 170 3.47 4.41 -22.43
N VAL A 171 4.69 4.74 -22.03
CA VAL A 171 5.81 5.14 -22.91
C VAL A 171 6.67 3.93 -23.28
N SER A 172 6.89 3.01 -22.35
CA SER A 172 7.71 1.81 -22.56
C SER A 172 7.26 0.66 -21.65
N ILE A 173 7.56 -0.57 -22.08
CA ILE A 173 7.34 -1.77 -21.26
C ILE A 173 8.49 -1.88 -20.26
N TRP A 174 8.16 -2.04 -18.97
CA TRP A 174 9.11 -2.50 -17.97
C TRP A 174 9.24 -4.02 -18.01
N LYS A 175 8.12 -4.74 -17.92
CA LYS A 175 8.09 -6.20 -17.93
C LYS A 175 6.77 -6.72 -18.50
N ALA A 176 6.83 -7.89 -19.14
CA ALA A 176 5.67 -8.66 -19.56
C ALA A 176 5.61 -9.97 -18.77
N PHE A 177 4.43 -10.28 -18.26
CA PHE A 177 4.15 -11.51 -17.53
C PHE A 177 3.20 -12.38 -18.32
N THR A 178 3.52 -13.66 -18.47
CA THR A 178 2.61 -14.63 -19.10
C THR A 178 1.85 -15.38 -18.04
N VAL A 179 0.52 -15.33 -18.11
CA VAL A 179 -0.37 -16.14 -17.30
C VAL A 179 -0.83 -17.32 -18.15
N ASP A 180 -0.53 -18.53 -17.72
CA ASP A 180 -0.96 -19.76 -18.39
C ASP A 180 -1.60 -20.68 -17.36
N THR A 181 -2.91 -20.83 -17.45
CA THR A 181 -3.70 -21.72 -16.57
C THR A 181 -3.96 -23.09 -17.19
N GLY A 182 -3.37 -23.38 -18.35
CA GLY A 182 -3.64 -24.56 -19.16
C GLY A 182 -4.91 -24.46 -20.02
N TRP A 183 -5.88 -23.63 -19.63
CA TRP A 183 -7.11 -23.36 -20.36
C TRP A 183 -7.13 -21.99 -21.03
N PHE A 184 -6.37 -21.08 -20.47
CA PHE A 184 -6.29 -19.68 -20.90
C PHE A 184 -4.85 -19.23 -20.82
N ARG A 185 -4.39 -18.55 -21.86
CA ARG A 185 -3.09 -17.89 -21.89
C ARG A 185 -3.26 -16.43 -22.21
N SER A 186 -2.70 -15.57 -21.38
CA SER A 186 -2.68 -14.13 -21.55
C SER A 186 -1.30 -13.56 -21.25
N VAL A 187 -1.03 -12.38 -21.75
CA VAL A 187 0.14 -11.60 -21.40
C VAL A 187 -0.33 -10.30 -20.79
N THR A 188 0.21 -9.96 -19.61
CA THR A 188 0.04 -8.65 -18.98
C THR A 188 1.32 -7.87 -19.11
N TYR A 189 1.23 -6.65 -19.61
CA TYR A 189 2.34 -5.70 -19.71
C TYR A 189 2.29 -4.71 -18.56
N ILE A 190 3.39 -4.59 -17.81
CA ILE A 190 3.60 -3.49 -16.88
C ILE A 190 4.42 -2.43 -17.60
N CYS A 191 3.86 -1.24 -17.70
CA CYS A 191 4.43 -0.17 -18.54
C CYS A 191 4.74 1.09 -17.73
N ARG A 192 5.76 1.79 -18.21
CA ARG A 192 6.35 2.99 -17.61
C ARG A 192 5.87 4.26 -18.30
N GLY A 193 5.88 5.34 -17.52
CA GLY A 193 5.67 6.69 -18.01
C GLY A 193 4.22 7.00 -18.40
N ILE A 194 3.93 8.27 -18.53
CA ILE A 194 2.62 8.79 -18.96
C ILE A 194 2.81 9.39 -20.35
N PRO A 195 2.07 8.93 -21.39
CA PRO A 195 2.20 9.47 -22.73
C PRO A 195 2.00 10.99 -22.74
N GLY A 196 2.94 11.71 -23.38
CA GLY A 196 2.89 13.18 -23.49
C GLY A 196 3.35 13.96 -22.25
N VAL A 197 3.84 13.27 -21.22
CA VAL A 197 4.49 13.87 -20.05
C VAL A 197 5.98 13.58 -20.11
N SER A 198 6.80 14.61 -20.11
CA SER A 198 8.28 14.55 -20.14
C SER A 198 8.86 14.87 -18.77
#